data_c41e3cac4f31b780775d26a877a7bf87
#
_entry.id   c41e3cac4f31b780775d26a877a7bf87
#
_cell.length_a   1.000
_cell.length_b   1.000
_cell.length_c   1.000
_cell.angle_alpha   90.00
_cell.angle_beta   90.00
_cell.angle_gamma   90.00
#
_symmetry.space_group_name_H-M   'P 1'
#
loop_
_entity.id
_entity.type
_entity.pdbx_description
1 polymer ?
#
loop_
_entity_poly.entity_id
_entity_poly.type
_entity_poly.pdbx_seq_one_letter_code
_entity_poly.pdbx_strand_id
1 'polypeptide(L)'
;MQRYLRPSLLAQAGMQTFDDWANTFGEVVSKAELKPAGNGYRTKKRFAKFNNLPELMAMYKEFADIRTADMLNLPVPEVKGGKPETIVATTNDFQKAYMQILAERSEAVHNGSVEATVDNMLKITGEARLLGLDARCLNPDAENYPDSKVNLCIDKVMEIYTRTTAQKGVQAIFCDIAVNGDNEQEELTDDKKKKTVKPNDEGKFSVYNYIKAELIRRGIPKDEICFAGDANTTKQQNEMKAQLRSGTKRIVIASTSKLGTGANIQNKLVALHNLDIPWKPSDLEQRVGRIVRQGNENSAVELYNYVTKDTFDAYMMNIIVTKQKFISQLMSGDTSARSCEDVDEMVLNYTEMQALATGDPRIKEKIELDTDVARLKMLESEYYNEQYRLDDTIKDAEIGIKNLEHNISAAKADIEFAKENVLPSEEFRVEIRDKVFTERKAAGEALRQEAVAFLANDNGTLHLSIGNFRGFELAIERGHDYLGKAVAEVAVRHGITYTAAMEITGDIGNVTRLENLVNDGIGKKLAAMEDKLVVLQGDLKAALESKGKPFEHAEELETKSKRLTQLNLELEVGKADEVIMDEKEDEDRDSPRRDNPENDRDKPKPSRGRH
;
A
#
# COMPACT_ATOMS: atom_id res chain seq x y z
N MET A 1 17.67 -2.96 0.98
CA MET A 1 18.97 -3.42 1.53
C MET A 1 19.52 -4.60 0.76
N GLN A 2 18.86 -5.75 0.64
CA GLN A 2 19.35 -6.93 -0.10
C GLN A 2 19.88 -6.61 -1.49
N ARG A 3 19.13 -5.84 -2.30
CA ARG A 3 19.52 -5.45 -3.67
C ARG A 3 20.86 -4.71 -3.75
N TYR A 4 21.23 -3.94 -2.73
CA TYR A 4 22.46 -3.16 -2.71
C TYR A 4 23.62 -3.89 -2.03
N LEU A 5 23.34 -4.71 -1.01
CA LEU A 5 24.36 -5.37 -0.20
C LEU A 5 24.68 -6.78 -0.69
N ARG A 6 23.70 -7.49 -1.26
CA ARG A 6 23.85 -8.88 -1.73
C ARG A 6 23.01 -9.16 -3.00
N PRO A 7 23.29 -8.47 -4.11
CA PRO A 7 22.56 -8.70 -5.37
C PRO A 7 22.75 -10.11 -5.92
N SER A 8 23.92 -10.75 -5.67
CA SER A 8 24.21 -12.11 -6.10
C SER A 8 23.29 -13.15 -5.45
N LEU A 9 22.90 -12.95 -4.18
CA LEU A 9 21.97 -13.82 -3.48
C LEU A 9 20.58 -13.79 -4.09
N LEU A 10 20.10 -12.59 -4.43
CA LEU A 10 18.82 -12.42 -5.12
C LEU A 10 18.84 -13.08 -6.51
N ALA A 11 19.96 -12.96 -7.22
CA ALA A 11 20.13 -13.60 -8.53
C ALA A 11 20.13 -15.13 -8.42
N GLN A 12 20.83 -15.71 -7.44
CA GLN A 12 20.84 -17.15 -7.17
C GLN A 12 19.46 -17.69 -6.79
N ALA A 13 18.67 -16.90 -6.08
CA ALA A 13 17.31 -17.24 -5.68
C ALA A 13 16.25 -16.94 -6.76
N GLY A 14 16.65 -16.49 -7.96
CA GLY A 14 15.72 -16.14 -9.05
C GLY A 14 14.87 -14.89 -8.80
N MET A 15 15.28 -14.05 -7.84
CA MET A 15 14.53 -12.86 -7.40
C MET A 15 15.27 -11.56 -7.78
N GLN A 16 15.55 -11.39 -9.06
CA GLN A 16 16.32 -10.23 -9.56
C GLN A 16 15.49 -8.95 -9.61
N THR A 17 14.19 -9.05 -9.78
CA THR A 17 13.26 -7.93 -9.79
C THR A 17 12.58 -7.75 -8.43
N PHE A 18 12.01 -6.56 -8.20
CA PHE A 18 11.20 -6.33 -7.00
C PHE A 18 9.93 -7.18 -7.02
N ASP A 19 9.36 -7.40 -8.19
CA ASP A 19 8.12 -8.16 -8.35
C ASP A 19 8.33 -9.64 -8.01
N ASP A 20 9.45 -10.24 -8.42
CA ASP A 20 9.80 -11.63 -8.05
C ASP A 20 9.98 -11.78 -6.53
N TRP A 21 10.69 -10.82 -5.91
CA TRP A 21 10.86 -10.78 -4.46
C TRP A 21 9.52 -10.60 -3.74
N ALA A 22 8.68 -9.71 -4.28
CA ALA A 22 7.38 -9.39 -3.75
C ALA A 22 6.42 -10.58 -3.80
N ASN A 23 6.40 -11.32 -4.90
CA ASN A 23 5.57 -12.53 -5.07
C ASN A 23 6.03 -13.67 -4.15
N THR A 24 7.32 -13.71 -3.78
CA THR A 24 7.87 -14.76 -2.91
C THR A 24 7.62 -14.47 -1.44
N PHE A 25 7.80 -13.23 -1.01
CA PHE A 25 7.79 -12.85 0.40
C PHE A 25 6.62 -11.96 0.82
N GLY A 26 5.82 -11.48 -0.11
CA GLY A 26 4.73 -10.58 0.19
C GLY A 26 3.41 -11.03 -0.40
N GLU A 27 2.35 -10.87 0.35
CA GLU A 27 0.99 -10.96 -0.16
C GLU A 27 0.50 -9.54 -0.44
N VAL A 28 0.24 -9.27 -1.72
CA VAL A 28 -0.34 -8.00 -2.14
C VAL A 28 -1.84 -8.06 -1.93
N VAL A 29 -2.30 -7.47 -0.85
CA VAL A 29 -3.74 -7.34 -0.60
C VAL A 29 -4.26 -6.11 -1.32
N SER A 30 -5.24 -6.31 -2.18
CA SER A 30 -6.00 -5.22 -2.78
C SER A 30 -7.05 -4.75 -1.77
N LYS A 31 -6.78 -3.67 -1.04
CA LYS A 31 -7.79 -3.04 -0.18
C LYS A 31 -8.53 -1.96 -0.96
N ALA A 32 -9.85 -1.96 -0.86
CA ALA A 32 -10.67 -0.84 -1.29
C ALA A 32 -10.47 0.31 -0.29
N GLU A 33 -9.70 1.32 -0.67
CA GLU A 33 -9.52 2.54 0.12
C GLU A 33 -10.50 3.62 -0.39
N LEU A 34 -11.08 4.35 0.54
CA LEU A 34 -11.83 5.55 0.19
C LEU A 34 -10.91 6.53 -0.54
N LYS A 35 -11.34 7.08 -1.67
CA LYS A 35 -10.58 8.13 -2.34
C LYS A 35 -10.41 9.32 -1.40
N PRO A 36 -9.25 10.00 -1.39
CA PRO A 36 -9.04 11.20 -0.58
C PRO A 36 -10.11 12.28 -0.78
N ALA A 37 -10.78 12.27 -1.94
CA ALA A 37 -11.87 13.18 -2.30
C ALA A 37 -13.25 12.75 -1.76
N GLY A 38 -13.36 11.65 -1.01
CA GLY A 38 -14.64 11.20 -0.42
C GLY A 38 -15.61 10.50 -1.39
N ASN A 39 -15.44 10.61 -2.70
CA ASN A 39 -16.36 10.07 -3.70
C ASN A 39 -15.86 8.74 -4.27
N GLY A 40 -16.28 7.63 -3.64
CA GLY A 40 -16.06 6.27 -4.11
C GLY A 40 -14.75 5.64 -3.66
N TYR A 41 -14.63 4.35 -3.89
CA TYR A 41 -13.48 3.55 -3.53
C TYR A 41 -12.44 3.54 -4.65
N ARG A 42 -11.16 3.44 -4.28
CA ARG A 42 -10.07 3.04 -5.17
C ARG A 42 -9.45 1.76 -4.64
N THR A 43 -9.14 0.86 -5.51
CA THR A 43 -8.37 -0.32 -5.16
C THR A 43 -6.90 0.08 -5.05
N LYS A 44 -6.33 -0.02 -3.85
CA LYS A 44 -4.91 0.19 -3.64
C LYS A 44 -4.26 -1.14 -3.29
N LYS A 45 -3.32 -1.55 -4.12
CA LYS A 45 -2.50 -2.74 -3.85
C LYS A 45 -1.44 -2.36 -2.83
N ARG A 46 -1.45 -3.03 -1.68
CA ARG A 46 -0.43 -2.87 -0.63
C ARG A 46 0.13 -4.22 -0.22
N PHE A 47 1.39 -4.22 0.16
CA PHE A 47 1.92 -5.34 0.93
C PHE A 47 1.27 -5.32 2.30
N ALA A 48 0.41 -6.29 2.59
CA ALA A 48 -0.27 -6.36 3.88
C ALA A 48 0.18 -7.57 4.72
N LYS A 49 0.86 -8.52 4.10
CA LYS A 49 1.29 -9.74 4.78
C LYS A 49 2.63 -10.20 4.23
N PHE A 50 3.50 -10.60 5.12
CA PHE A 50 4.76 -11.23 4.76
C PHE A 50 4.63 -12.75 4.91
N ASN A 51 5.04 -13.47 3.88
CA ASN A 51 5.07 -14.92 3.83
C ASN A 51 6.53 -15.41 3.78
N ASN A 52 6.74 -16.70 4.04
CA ASN A 52 8.07 -17.31 4.00
C ASN A 52 9.10 -16.57 4.86
N LEU A 53 8.67 -16.15 6.06
CA LEU A 53 9.52 -15.41 7.01
C LEU A 53 10.83 -16.11 7.35
N PRO A 54 10.88 -17.44 7.58
CA PRO A 54 12.14 -18.15 7.86
C PRO A 54 13.18 -17.96 6.75
N GLU A 55 12.77 -18.08 5.50
CA GLU A 55 13.61 -17.93 4.32
C GLU A 55 14.05 -16.48 4.14
N LEU A 56 13.12 -15.52 4.32
CA LEU A 56 13.43 -14.10 4.28
C LEU A 56 14.45 -13.72 5.35
N MET A 57 14.31 -14.24 6.58
CA MET A 57 15.22 -13.97 7.68
C MET A 57 16.59 -14.66 7.47
N ALA A 58 16.62 -15.86 6.90
CA ALA A 58 17.88 -16.53 6.53
C ALA A 58 18.67 -15.65 5.54
N MET A 59 18.00 -15.18 4.48
CA MET A 59 18.61 -14.25 3.51
C MET A 59 19.03 -12.92 4.14
N TYR A 60 18.27 -12.39 5.11
CA TYR A 60 18.58 -11.15 5.80
C TYR A 60 19.83 -11.29 6.69
N LYS A 61 19.96 -12.40 7.41
CA LYS A 61 21.11 -12.70 8.31
C LYS A 61 22.44 -12.82 7.57
N GLU A 62 22.45 -13.06 6.26
CA GLU A 62 23.68 -13.12 5.48
C GLU A 62 24.42 -11.77 5.37
N PHE A 63 23.71 -10.66 5.52
CA PHE A 63 24.31 -9.32 5.42
C PHE A 63 23.99 -8.42 6.62
N ALA A 64 23.19 -8.88 7.59
CA ALA A 64 22.82 -8.14 8.78
C ALA A 64 23.08 -8.94 10.05
N ASP A 65 23.83 -8.37 11.00
CA ASP A 65 23.97 -8.88 12.37
C ASP A 65 22.94 -8.18 13.26
N ILE A 66 21.98 -8.95 13.78
CA ILE A 66 20.90 -8.44 14.62
C ILE A 66 21.29 -8.70 16.09
N ARG A 67 21.33 -7.62 16.88
CA ARG A 67 21.56 -7.67 18.32
C ARG A 67 20.43 -6.93 19.02
N THR A 68 19.59 -7.68 19.71
CA THR A 68 18.54 -7.11 20.58
C THR A 68 19.13 -6.68 21.91
N ALA A 69 18.43 -5.80 22.63
CA ALA A 69 18.87 -5.32 23.95
C ALA A 69 19.15 -6.47 24.94
N ASP A 70 18.33 -7.52 24.89
CA ASP A 70 18.46 -8.70 25.76
C ASP A 70 19.75 -9.51 25.47
N MET A 71 20.23 -9.50 24.22
CA MET A 71 21.46 -10.16 23.82
C MET A 71 22.72 -9.38 24.25
N LEU A 72 22.59 -8.09 24.49
CA LEU A 72 23.75 -7.22 24.75
C LEU A 72 24.15 -7.13 26.23
N ASN A 73 23.30 -7.58 27.16
CA ASN A 73 23.53 -7.56 28.60
C ASN A 73 24.14 -6.24 29.11
N LEU A 74 23.56 -5.11 28.68
CA LEU A 74 24.04 -3.78 29.00
C LEU A 74 23.69 -3.41 30.45
N PRO A 75 24.55 -2.66 31.17
CA PRO A 75 24.25 -2.13 32.51
C PRO A 75 23.22 -0.98 32.38
N VAL A 76 21.96 -1.32 32.25
CA VAL A 76 20.82 -0.39 32.19
C VAL A 76 19.87 -0.64 33.37
N PRO A 77 19.09 0.35 33.82
CA PRO A 77 18.13 0.16 34.90
C PRO A 77 17.03 -0.85 34.47
N GLU A 78 16.56 -1.61 35.45
CA GLU A 78 15.40 -2.48 35.27
C GLU A 78 14.12 -1.65 35.17
N VAL A 79 13.19 -2.08 34.31
CA VAL A 79 11.85 -1.51 34.26
C VAL A 79 11.02 -2.13 35.37
N LYS A 80 10.50 -1.33 36.30
CA LYS A 80 9.67 -1.80 37.40
C LYS A 80 8.44 -2.55 36.86
N GLY A 81 8.27 -3.79 37.29
CA GLY A 81 7.22 -4.68 36.77
C GLY A 81 7.52 -5.32 35.39
N GLY A 82 8.74 -5.16 34.86
CA GLY A 82 9.22 -5.77 33.61
C GLY A 82 8.64 -5.17 32.33
N LYS A 83 7.62 -4.30 32.43
CA LYS A 83 6.94 -3.67 31.29
C LYS A 83 6.35 -2.32 31.69
N PRO A 84 6.04 -1.43 30.71
CA PRO A 84 5.32 -0.19 30.99
C PRO A 84 3.95 -0.46 31.63
N GLU A 85 3.61 0.31 32.67
CA GLU A 85 2.29 0.33 33.29
C GLU A 85 1.33 1.17 32.43
N THR A 86 0.15 0.62 32.10
CA THR A 86 -0.88 1.36 31.38
C THR A 86 -1.93 1.89 32.35
N ILE A 87 -2.03 3.21 32.45
CA ILE A 87 -3.04 3.91 33.24
C ILE A 87 -4.22 4.22 32.33
N VAL A 88 -5.38 3.65 32.66
CA VAL A 88 -6.60 3.79 31.87
C VAL A 88 -7.50 4.85 32.49
N ALA A 89 -7.70 5.96 31.77
CA ALA A 89 -8.66 7.00 32.09
C ALA A 89 -10.05 6.64 31.58
N THR A 90 -11.08 7.11 32.26
CA THR A 90 -12.48 6.96 31.81
C THR A 90 -12.90 8.13 30.93
N THR A 91 -13.84 7.89 30.02
CA THR A 91 -14.46 8.94 29.19
C THR A 91 -15.54 9.69 29.97
N ASN A 92 -15.59 11.01 29.81
CA ASN A 92 -16.72 11.83 30.29
C ASN A 92 -17.83 11.91 29.23
N ASP A 93 -18.98 12.47 29.61
CA ASP A 93 -20.15 12.55 28.73
C ASP A 93 -19.92 13.44 27.51
N PHE A 94 -19.12 14.50 27.62
CA PHE A 94 -18.72 15.32 26.48
C PHE A 94 -17.91 14.51 25.47
N GLN A 95 -16.94 13.72 25.94
CA GLN A 95 -16.12 12.88 25.07
C GLN A 95 -16.97 11.82 24.34
N LYS A 96 -17.92 11.20 25.03
CA LYS A 96 -18.85 10.23 24.43
C LYS A 96 -19.72 10.89 23.35
N ALA A 97 -20.33 12.04 23.66
CA ALA A 97 -21.16 12.77 22.71
C ALA A 97 -20.33 13.23 21.47
N TYR A 98 -19.11 13.71 21.69
CA TYR A 98 -18.26 14.15 20.60
C TYR A 98 -17.77 13.00 19.73
N MET A 99 -17.52 11.80 20.30
CA MET A 99 -17.22 10.59 19.52
C MET A 99 -18.36 10.23 18.57
N GLN A 100 -19.61 10.43 18.97
CA GLN A 100 -20.78 10.24 18.10
C GLN A 100 -20.78 11.23 16.93
N ILE A 101 -20.50 12.50 17.21
CA ILE A 101 -20.37 13.54 16.17
C ILE A 101 -19.26 13.17 15.17
N LEU A 102 -18.11 12.67 15.65
CA LEU A 102 -17.03 12.21 14.78
C LEU A 102 -17.45 11.01 13.92
N ALA A 103 -18.26 10.10 14.47
CA ALA A 103 -18.80 8.96 13.74
C ALA A 103 -19.78 9.42 12.64
N GLU A 104 -20.70 10.34 12.93
CA GLU A 104 -21.62 10.91 11.94
C GLU A 104 -20.86 11.64 10.82
N ARG A 105 -19.84 12.43 11.17
CA ARG A 105 -18.98 13.11 10.20
C ARG A 105 -18.22 12.11 9.32
N SER A 106 -17.73 11.03 9.91
CA SER A 106 -17.04 9.97 9.16
C SER A 106 -17.98 9.26 8.20
N GLU A 107 -19.24 9.08 8.56
CA GLU A 107 -20.30 8.58 7.68
C GLU A 107 -20.58 9.52 6.52
N ALA A 108 -20.70 10.82 6.78
CA ALA A 108 -20.90 11.83 5.74
C ALA A 108 -19.73 11.87 4.73
N VAL A 109 -18.48 11.73 5.21
CA VAL A 109 -17.29 11.61 4.36
C VAL A 109 -17.32 10.31 3.56
N HIS A 110 -17.72 9.20 4.19
CA HIS A 110 -17.82 7.89 3.55
C HIS A 110 -18.83 7.87 2.42
N ASN A 111 -20.00 8.47 2.65
CA ASN A 111 -21.10 8.55 1.68
C ASN A 111 -20.89 9.63 0.62
N GLY A 112 -19.79 10.40 0.70
CA GLY A 112 -19.49 11.47 -0.24
C GLY A 112 -20.42 12.69 -0.12
N SER A 113 -21.11 12.84 1.02
CA SER A 113 -22.04 13.94 1.28
C SER A 113 -21.34 15.26 1.59
N VAL A 114 -20.03 15.23 1.87
CA VAL A 114 -19.21 16.40 2.22
C VAL A 114 -17.97 16.43 1.34
N GLU A 115 -17.60 17.63 0.86
CA GLU A 115 -16.36 17.80 0.10
C GLU A 115 -15.13 17.58 0.97
N ALA A 116 -14.10 16.89 0.43
CA ALA A 116 -12.85 16.56 1.15
C ALA A 116 -12.07 17.79 1.64
N THR A 117 -12.32 18.96 1.05
CA THR A 117 -11.78 20.27 1.48
C THR A 117 -12.44 20.80 2.74
N VAL A 118 -13.71 20.45 2.97
CA VAL A 118 -14.50 20.85 4.14
C VAL A 118 -14.23 19.90 5.30
N ASP A 119 -14.36 18.59 5.06
CA ASP A 119 -14.09 17.55 6.06
C ASP A 119 -13.48 16.28 5.41
N ASN A 120 -12.67 15.57 6.17
CA ASN A 120 -12.00 14.35 5.70
C ASN A 120 -11.55 13.48 6.88
N MET A 121 -11.25 12.20 6.62
CA MET A 121 -10.85 11.25 7.67
C MET A 121 -9.57 11.67 8.41
N LEU A 122 -8.64 12.41 7.78
CA LEU A 122 -7.44 12.90 8.45
C LEU A 122 -7.78 13.94 9.52
N LYS A 123 -8.68 14.88 9.20
CA LYS A 123 -9.17 15.91 10.13
C LYS A 123 -9.93 15.27 11.29
N ILE A 124 -10.85 14.33 10.98
CA ILE A 124 -11.60 13.57 11.98
C ILE A 124 -10.67 12.79 12.91
N THR A 125 -9.65 12.12 12.37
CA THR A 125 -8.64 11.40 13.14
C THR A 125 -7.82 12.34 14.04
N GLY A 126 -7.47 13.52 13.53
CA GLY A 126 -6.78 14.56 14.31
C GLY A 126 -7.59 15.01 15.50
N GLU A 127 -8.89 15.30 15.32
CA GLU A 127 -9.81 15.67 16.38
C GLU A 127 -10.05 14.51 17.37
N ALA A 128 -10.16 13.27 16.92
CA ALA A 128 -10.29 12.09 17.76
C ALA A 128 -9.06 11.91 18.69
N ARG A 129 -7.86 12.22 18.21
CA ARG A 129 -6.64 12.24 19.04
C ARG A 129 -6.66 13.32 20.12
N LEU A 130 -7.08 14.53 19.76
CA LEU A 130 -7.22 15.64 20.70
C LEU A 130 -8.27 15.33 21.77
N LEU A 131 -9.41 14.75 21.36
CA LEU A 131 -10.47 14.30 22.26
C LEU A 131 -9.97 13.24 23.27
N GLY A 132 -9.20 12.27 22.79
CA GLY A 132 -8.58 11.24 23.63
C GLY A 132 -7.55 11.83 24.60
N LEU A 133 -6.87 12.93 24.24
CA LEU A 133 -5.94 13.61 25.13
C LEU A 133 -6.65 14.37 26.24
N ASP A 134 -7.50 15.33 25.87
CA ASP A 134 -8.32 16.11 26.81
C ASP A 134 -9.45 16.82 26.05
N ALA A 135 -10.67 16.77 26.56
CA ALA A 135 -11.86 17.41 25.95
C ALA A 135 -11.65 18.92 25.68
N ARG A 136 -10.90 19.59 26.57
CA ARG A 136 -10.59 21.03 26.46
C ARG A 136 -9.71 21.39 25.25
N CYS A 137 -9.04 20.40 24.64
CA CYS A 137 -8.30 20.62 23.39
C CYS A 137 -9.23 20.94 22.19
N LEU A 138 -10.49 20.47 22.26
CA LEU A 138 -11.52 20.74 21.24
C LEU A 138 -12.50 21.83 21.65
N ASN A 139 -12.87 21.85 22.94
CA ASN A 139 -13.72 22.88 23.52
C ASN A 139 -13.03 23.43 24.78
N PRO A 140 -12.39 24.60 24.71
CA PRO A 140 -11.69 25.19 25.87
C PRO A 140 -12.58 25.42 27.09
N ASP A 141 -13.91 25.55 26.89
CA ASP A 141 -14.90 25.75 27.95
C ASP A 141 -15.40 24.42 28.54
N ALA A 142 -14.94 23.28 28.04
CA ALA A 142 -15.29 21.97 28.62
C ALA A 142 -14.81 21.87 30.05
N GLU A 143 -15.64 21.25 30.91
CA GLU A 143 -15.31 21.04 32.31
C GLU A 143 -14.03 20.20 32.46
N ASN A 144 -13.22 20.60 33.48
CA ASN A 144 -12.05 19.84 33.85
C ASN A 144 -12.46 18.51 34.51
N TYR A 145 -12.27 17.42 33.79
CA TYR A 145 -12.63 16.09 34.27
C TYR A 145 -11.51 15.51 35.17
N PRO A 146 -11.79 15.25 36.47
CA PRO A 146 -10.76 14.81 37.41
C PRO A 146 -10.04 13.53 37.00
N ASP A 147 -10.77 12.56 36.41
CA ASP A 147 -10.23 11.27 35.96
C ASP A 147 -9.71 11.31 34.53
N SER A 148 -9.48 12.51 33.93
CA SER A 148 -8.83 12.63 32.64
C SER A 148 -7.39 12.12 32.70
N LYS A 149 -6.89 11.55 31.61
CA LYS A 149 -5.51 11.04 31.59
C LYS A 149 -4.46 12.11 31.89
N VAL A 150 -4.75 13.37 31.58
CA VAL A 150 -3.87 14.51 31.94
C VAL A 150 -3.81 14.69 33.45
N ASN A 151 -4.95 14.66 34.16
CA ASN A 151 -4.99 14.75 35.60
C ASN A 151 -4.36 13.53 36.28
N LEU A 152 -4.66 12.32 35.81
CA LEU A 152 -4.03 11.09 36.30
C LEU A 152 -2.49 11.11 36.13
N CYS A 153 -2.00 11.69 35.03
CA CYS A 153 -0.58 11.91 34.81
C CYS A 153 0.00 12.88 35.87
N ILE A 154 -0.68 14.00 36.12
CA ILE A 154 -0.27 14.98 37.12
C ILE A 154 -0.23 14.33 38.49
N ASP A 155 -1.22 13.54 38.89
CA ASP A 155 -1.27 12.83 40.17
C ASP A 155 -0.07 11.88 40.32
N LYS A 156 0.23 11.10 39.28
CA LYS A 156 1.36 10.18 39.27
C LYS A 156 2.70 10.90 39.33
N VAL A 157 2.82 12.02 38.60
CA VAL A 157 4.02 12.88 38.65
C VAL A 157 4.23 13.42 40.06
N MET A 158 3.18 13.89 40.75
CA MET A 158 3.26 14.38 42.13
C MET A 158 3.65 13.29 43.12
N GLU A 159 3.08 12.09 42.99
CA GLU A 159 3.45 10.92 43.82
C GLU A 159 4.95 10.64 43.71
N ILE A 160 5.47 10.53 42.49
CA ILE A 160 6.86 10.20 42.21
C ILE A 160 7.78 11.37 42.63
N TYR A 161 7.37 12.61 42.36
CA TYR A 161 8.12 13.81 42.77
C TYR A 161 8.36 13.81 44.28
N THR A 162 7.32 13.57 45.08
CA THR A 162 7.39 13.52 46.54
C THR A 162 8.29 12.38 46.99
N ARG A 163 8.11 11.19 46.49
CA ARG A 163 8.88 9.99 46.85
C ARG A 163 10.36 10.11 46.51
N THR A 164 10.71 10.82 45.45
CA THR A 164 12.08 10.92 44.94
C THR A 164 12.76 12.25 45.27
N THR A 165 12.24 13.01 46.24
CA THR A 165 12.76 14.34 46.59
C THR A 165 14.19 14.28 47.11
N ALA A 166 14.53 13.31 47.95
CA ALA A 166 15.86 13.18 48.53
C ALA A 166 16.97 12.96 47.47
N GLN A 167 16.68 12.20 46.41
CA GLN A 167 17.63 11.90 45.32
C GLN A 167 17.49 12.84 44.12
N LYS A 168 16.60 13.82 44.20
CA LYS A 168 16.29 14.74 43.10
C LYS A 168 15.94 14.00 41.80
N GLY A 169 15.06 12.99 41.92
CA GLY A 169 14.61 12.20 40.76
C GLY A 169 13.95 13.06 39.70
N VAL A 170 14.29 12.80 38.43
CA VAL A 170 13.80 13.53 37.27
C VAL A 170 12.73 12.72 36.58
N GLN A 171 11.70 13.38 36.05
CA GLN A 171 10.62 12.76 35.32
C GLN A 171 10.45 13.43 33.96
N ALA A 172 10.18 12.65 32.89
CA ALA A 172 9.93 13.14 31.55
C ALA A 172 8.49 12.82 31.14
N ILE A 173 7.75 13.85 30.71
CA ILE A 173 6.40 13.72 30.16
C ILE A 173 6.48 13.95 28.67
N PHE A 174 6.12 12.94 27.87
CA PHE A 174 6.07 13.03 26.43
C PHE A 174 4.65 13.25 25.93
N CYS A 175 4.47 14.27 25.10
CA CYS A 175 3.23 14.56 24.39
C CYS A 175 3.57 15.25 23.05
N ASP A 176 3.17 14.66 21.94
CA ASP A 176 3.45 15.16 20.59
C ASP A 176 2.32 16.02 20.03
N ILE A 177 1.13 15.98 20.68
CA ILE A 177 -0.06 16.72 20.27
C ILE A 177 -0.35 17.81 21.31
N ALA A 178 -1.09 18.85 20.89
CA ALA A 178 -1.45 20.00 21.74
C ALA A 178 -0.25 20.71 22.39
N VAL A 179 0.86 20.78 21.66
CA VAL A 179 2.08 21.49 22.04
C VAL A 179 1.83 23.00 21.95
N ASN A 180 2.40 23.77 22.88
CA ASN A 180 2.27 25.23 22.92
C ASN A 180 2.74 25.89 21.62
N GLY A 181 1.88 26.72 21.00
CA GLY A 181 2.14 27.93 20.22
C GLY A 181 3.06 27.86 18.99
N ASP A 182 3.99 26.93 18.93
CA ASP A 182 4.80 26.66 17.76
C ASP A 182 4.22 25.44 17.03
N ASN A 183 3.11 25.67 16.30
CA ASN A 183 2.52 24.68 15.41
C ASN A 183 3.47 24.41 14.23
N GLU A 184 4.48 23.60 14.45
CA GLU A 184 5.01 22.75 13.39
C GLU A 184 4.11 21.50 13.31
N GLN A 185 2.92 21.64 12.74
CA GLN A 185 2.37 20.59 11.93
C GLN A 185 3.34 20.44 10.75
N GLU A 186 4.16 19.42 10.79
CA GLU A 186 4.82 18.92 9.59
C GLU A 186 3.72 18.44 8.62
N GLU A 187 3.17 19.36 7.85
CA GLU A 187 2.65 19.04 6.53
C GLU A 187 3.86 18.57 5.71
N LEU A 188 3.85 17.30 5.36
CA LEU A 188 4.70 16.73 4.31
C LEU A 188 4.41 17.44 2.98
N THR A 189 4.95 18.62 2.80
CA THR A 189 5.04 19.29 1.51
C THR A 189 6.47 19.76 1.31
N ASP A 190 7.09 19.18 0.27
CA ASP A 190 8.32 19.63 -0.34
C ASP A 190 8.18 21.08 -0.83
N ASP A 191 8.42 22.06 0.02
CA ASP A 191 8.86 23.38 -0.44
C ASP A 191 9.36 24.23 0.74
N LYS A 192 10.65 24.56 0.69
CA LYS A 192 11.34 25.48 1.60
C LYS A 192 10.84 26.91 1.40
N LYS A 193 9.78 27.31 2.09
CA LYS A 193 9.45 28.73 2.29
C LYS A 193 9.27 29.02 3.77
N LYS A 194 10.09 29.94 4.28
CA LYS A 194 10.00 30.52 5.64
C LYS A 194 8.57 30.88 5.96
N LYS A 195 7.94 30.19 6.92
CA LYS A 195 6.65 30.59 7.49
C LYS A 195 6.87 31.65 8.55
N THR A 196 6.29 32.82 8.34
CA THR A 196 6.04 33.84 9.35
C THR A 196 5.01 33.31 10.35
N VAL A 197 5.37 33.30 11.63
CA VAL A 197 4.48 32.99 12.76
C VAL A 197 3.27 33.93 12.71
N LYS A 198 2.06 33.38 12.65
CA LYS A 198 0.83 34.15 12.87
C LYS A 198 0.54 34.18 14.37
N PRO A 199 0.46 35.35 15.01
CA PRO A 199 0.04 35.47 16.39
C PRO A 199 -1.49 35.45 16.46
N ASN A 200 -2.11 34.27 16.64
CA ASN A 200 -3.53 34.17 16.99
C ASN A 200 -3.85 32.78 17.56
N ASP A 201 -3.34 32.48 18.76
CA ASP A 201 -3.78 31.37 19.60
C ASP A 201 -4.23 31.86 20.99
N GLU A 202 -4.69 33.10 21.09
CA GLU A 202 -5.37 33.61 22.29
C GLU A 202 -6.71 32.85 22.41
N GLY A 203 -6.79 31.91 23.36
CA GLY A 203 -8.00 31.16 23.69
C GLY A 203 -7.95 29.65 23.51
N LYS A 204 -6.90 29.06 22.91
CA LYS A 204 -6.79 27.59 22.84
C LYS A 204 -6.22 26.99 24.13
N PHE A 205 -6.83 25.89 24.59
CA PHE A 205 -6.33 25.14 25.73
C PHE A 205 -5.00 24.47 25.40
N SER A 206 -3.98 24.74 26.23
CA SER A 206 -2.66 24.12 26.13
C SER A 206 -2.45 23.12 27.24
N VAL A 207 -2.27 21.84 26.89
CA VAL A 207 -1.98 20.76 27.83
C VAL A 207 -0.66 21.01 28.56
N TYR A 208 0.37 21.48 27.89
CA TYR A 208 1.68 21.80 28.47
C TYR A 208 1.57 22.88 29.56
N ASN A 209 0.88 23.97 29.26
CA ASN A 209 0.69 25.07 30.20
C ASN A 209 -0.19 24.64 31.38
N TYR A 210 -1.23 23.84 31.12
CA TYR A 210 -2.10 23.32 32.16
C TYR A 210 -1.34 22.40 33.14
N ILE A 211 -0.56 21.41 32.63
CA ILE A 211 0.25 20.54 33.47
C ILE A 211 1.21 21.37 34.30
N LYS A 212 1.93 22.32 33.70
CA LYS A 212 2.88 23.18 34.44
C LYS A 212 2.18 24.00 35.52
N ALA A 213 1.06 24.63 35.20
CA ALA A 213 0.30 25.44 36.17
C ALA A 213 -0.19 24.59 37.36
N GLU A 214 -0.73 23.41 37.08
CA GLU A 214 -1.28 22.50 38.05
C GLU A 214 -0.18 21.89 38.96
N LEU A 215 0.97 21.55 38.41
CA LEU A 215 2.12 21.08 39.18
C LEU A 215 2.66 22.19 40.13
N ILE A 216 2.70 23.44 39.65
CA ILE A 216 3.09 24.60 40.48
C ILE A 216 2.04 24.82 41.59
N ARG A 217 0.75 24.79 41.26
CA ARG A 217 -0.34 24.92 42.23
C ARG A 217 -0.26 23.87 43.32
N ARG A 218 0.22 22.64 43.00
CA ARG A 218 0.40 21.52 43.94
C ARG A 218 1.74 21.56 44.70
N GLY A 219 2.57 22.59 44.49
CA GLY A 219 3.76 22.87 45.30
C GLY A 219 5.10 22.53 44.65
N ILE A 220 5.17 22.15 43.36
CA ILE A 220 6.44 22.01 42.66
C ILE A 220 6.98 23.41 42.29
N PRO A 221 8.24 23.75 42.65
CA PRO A 221 8.83 25.03 42.26
C PRO A 221 8.87 25.23 40.77
N LYS A 222 8.48 26.43 40.27
CA LYS A 222 8.45 26.77 38.85
C LYS A 222 9.80 26.49 38.16
N ASP A 223 10.90 26.73 38.90
CA ASP A 223 12.26 26.58 38.38
C ASP A 223 12.67 25.11 38.17
N GLU A 224 11.96 24.17 38.77
CA GLU A 224 12.18 22.74 38.60
C GLU A 224 11.44 22.14 37.39
N ILE A 225 10.57 22.92 36.73
CA ILE A 225 9.80 22.49 35.56
C ILE A 225 10.34 23.18 34.30
N CYS A 226 10.53 22.45 33.22
CA CYS A 226 10.90 23.02 31.92
C CYS A 226 10.16 22.37 30.74
N PHE A 227 10.03 23.13 29.65
CA PHE A 227 9.64 22.61 28.36
C PHE A 227 10.88 22.43 27.48
N ALA A 228 11.01 21.28 26.85
CA ALA A 228 12.14 21.03 25.95
C ALA A 228 12.09 21.93 24.70
N GLY A 229 10.89 22.38 24.30
CA GLY A 229 10.66 23.31 23.21
C GLY A 229 11.20 24.72 23.43
N ASP A 230 11.37 25.15 24.69
CA ASP A 230 11.86 26.51 25.03
C ASP A 230 13.36 26.68 24.74
N ALA A 231 14.10 25.56 24.62
CA ALA A 231 15.54 25.56 24.34
C ALA A 231 15.81 25.60 22.83
N ASN A 232 15.79 26.80 22.24
CA ASN A 232 15.91 27.00 20.80
C ASN A 232 17.36 27.04 20.27
N THR A 233 18.33 27.26 21.14
CA THR A 233 19.77 27.27 20.75
C THR A 233 20.51 26.07 21.33
N THR A 234 21.60 25.64 20.68
CA THR A 234 22.44 24.54 21.16
C THR A 234 22.95 24.80 22.59
N LYS A 235 23.26 26.05 22.93
CA LYS A 235 23.69 26.43 24.28
C LYS A 235 22.57 26.18 25.30
N GLN A 236 21.35 26.66 25.03
CA GLN A 236 20.18 26.44 25.88
C GLN A 236 19.84 24.96 26.05
N GLN A 237 19.92 24.19 24.95
CA GLN A 237 19.70 22.74 24.99
C GLN A 237 20.73 22.02 25.86
N ASN A 238 22.00 22.38 25.77
CA ASN A 238 23.07 21.80 26.57
C ASN A 238 22.93 22.17 28.04
N GLU A 239 22.54 23.41 28.34
CA GLU A 239 22.26 23.88 29.71
C GLU A 239 21.07 23.15 30.33
N MET A 240 19.95 23.05 29.60
CA MET A 240 18.78 22.28 30.04
C MET A 240 19.14 20.81 30.34
N LYS A 241 19.89 20.16 29.41
CA LYS A 241 20.36 18.79 29.63
C LYS A 241 21.26 18.65 30.86
N ALA A 242 22.13 19.64 31.14
CA ALA A 242 22.96 19.65 32.35
C ALA A 242 22.11 19.80 33.62
N GLN A 243 21.09 20.67 33.59
CA GLN A 243 20.17 20.87 34.71
C GLN A 243 19.29 19.64 35.01
N LEU A 244 18.88 18.90 33.96
CA LEU A 244 18.17 17.61 34.11
C LEU A 244 19.09 16.54 34.68
N ARG A 245 20.34 16.42 34.21
CA ARG A 245 21.30 15.45 34.75
C ARG A 245 21.66 15.69 36.23
N SER A 246 21.73 16.95 36.65
CA SER A 246 22.00 17.30 38.05
C SER A 246 20.76 17.18 38.96
N GLY A 247 19.55 17.08 38.37
CA GLY A 247 18.29 17.13 39.09
C GLY A 247 17.94 18.54 39.62
N THR A 248 18.54 19.60 39.05
CA THR A 248 18.13 20.99 39.30
C THR A 248 16.76 21.25 38.63
N LYS A 249 16.52 20.70 37.46
CA LYS A 249 15.19 20.56 36.87
C LYS A 249 14.73 19.12 37.04
N ARG A 250 13.54 18.96 37.61
CA ARG A 250 13.02 17.65 37.99
C ARG A 250 11.89 17.18 37.07
N ILE A 251 11.21 18.11 36.39
CA ILE A 251 10.13 17.78 35.44
C ILE A 251 10.47 18.40 34.10
N VAL A 252 10.49 17.56 33.04
CA VAL A 252 10.59 18.01 31.64
C VAL A 252 9.36 17.55 30.87
N ILE A 253 8.71 18.48 30.18
CA ILE A 253 7.61 18.20 29.23
C ILE A 253 8.16 18.39 27.82
N ALA A 254 8.01 17.39 26.97
CA ALA A 254 8.67 17.36 25.67
C ALA A 254 7.85 16.63 24.61
N SER A 255 8.08 16.98 23.34
CA SER A 255 7.72 16.12 22.21
C SER A 255 8.84 15.12 21.89
N THR A 256 8.49 14.05 21.18
CA THR A 256 9.47 13.05 20.71
C THR A 256 10.54 13.70 19.84
N SER A 257 10.18 14.65 18.97
CA SER A 257 11.11 15.38 18.10
C SER A 257 12.15 16.21 18.88
N LYS A 258 11.75 16.81 20.00
CA LYS A 258 12.65 17.69 20.80
C LYS A 258 13.54 16.93 21.79
N LEU A 259 13.07 15.83 22.36
CA LEU A 259 13.81 15.08 23.39
C LEU A 259 14.06 13.61 23.03
N GLY A 260 13.30 13.04 22.09
CA GLY A 260 13.38 11.62 21.69
C GLY A 260 14.65 11.24 20.93
N THR A 261 15.38 12.18 20.32
CA THR A 261 16.62 11.91 19.58
C THR A 261 17.83 12.66 20.19
N GLY A 262 18.95 11.94 20.40
CA GLY A 262 20.24 12.54 20.75
C GLY A 262 20.35 13.19 22.15
N ALA A 263 19.33 13.12 23.00
CA ALA A 263 19.38 13.72 24.32
C ALA A 263 19.95 12.76 25.38
N ASN A 264 21.07 13.15 26.01
CA ASN A 264 21.65 12.43 27.15
C ASN A 264 21.19 13.10 28.46
N ILE A 265 20.07 12.61 29.04
CA ILE A 265 19.43 13.14 30.23
C ILE A 265 19.17 12.07 31.30
N GLN A 266 19.65 10.85 31.07
CA GLN A 266 19.28 9.64 31.79
C GLN A 266 19.72 9.61 33.25
N ASN A 267 20.75 10.35 33.66
CA ASN A 267 21.42 10.17 34.97
C ASN A 267 20.45 10.02 36.14
N LYS A 268 19.55 10.96 36.32
CA LYS A 268 18.59 10.97 37.46
C LYS A 268 17.14 10.70 37.01
N LEU A 269 16.96 10.20 35.79
CA LEU A 269 15.62 9.94 35.26
C LEU A 269 15.01 8.71 35.93
N VAL A 270 13.94 8.90 36.72
CA VAL A 270 13.28 7.86 37.52
C VAL A 270 11.98 7.39 36.90
N ALA A 271 11.29 8.26 36.13
CA ALA A 271 10.03 7.94 35.51
C ALA A 271 9.87 8.62 34.14
N LEU A 272 9.14 7.94 33.26
CA LEU A 272 8.76 8.43 31.94
C LEU A 272 7.26 8.23 31.75
N HIS A 273 6.58 9.28 31.30
CA HIS A 273 5.15 9.33 31.10
C HIS A 273 4.86 9.56 29.62
N ASN A 274 4.26 8.58 28.93
CA ASN A 274 3.75 8.73 27.58
C ASN A 274 2.29 9.18 27.68
N LEU A 275 2.06 10.49 27.60
CA LEU A 275 0.73 11.08 27.72
C LEU A 275 -0.09 10.90 26.45
N ASP A 276 0.58 10.80 25.32
CA ASP A 276 0.00 10.42 24.03
C ASP A 276 0.69 9.20 23.44
N ILE A 277 -0.02 8.48 22.57
CA ILE A 277 0.49 7.32 21.86
C ILE A 277 0.97 7.78 20.47
N PRO A 278 2.26 7.58 20.11
CA PRO A 278 2.79 7.93 18.81
C PRO A 278 2.31 6.95 17.73
N TRP A 279 2.44 7.32 16.46
CA TRP A 279 2.07 6.46 15.32
C TRP A 279 3.02 5.29 15.08
N LYS A 280 4.26 5.40 15.51
CA LYS A 280 5.31 4.43 15.23
C LYS A 280 5.83 3.81 16.53
N PRO A 281 5.99 2.47 16.57
CA PRO A 281 6.64 1.80 17.71
C PRO A 281 8.04 2.35 17.99
N SER A 282 8.81 2.70 16.93
CA SER A 282 10.15 3.28 17.05
C SER A 282 10.20 4.57 17.87
N ASP A 283 9.12 5.37 17.84
CA ASP A 283 9.07 6.62 18.62
C ASP A 283 8.90 6.31 20.12
N LEU A 284 8.08 5.28 20.44
CA LEU A 284 7.97 4.77 21.82
C LEU A 284 9.32 4.20 22.31
N GLU A 285 9.98 3.40 21.47
CA GLU A 285 11.33 2.87 21.79
C GLU A 285 12.35 3.99 21.98
N GLN A 286 12.31 5.04 21.15
CA GLN A 286 13.16 6.21 21.32
C GLN A 286 12.90 6.93 22.64
N ARG A 287 11.63 7.08 23.05
CA ARG A 287 11.27 7.65 24.36
C ARG A 287 11.81 6.77 25.49
N VAL A 288 11.54 5.47 25.47
CA VAL A 288 12.02 4.50 26.47
C VAL A 288 13.55 4.47 26.50
N GLY A 289 14.23 4.53 25.38
CA GLY A 289 15.69 4.62 25.28
C GLY A 289 16.31 5.89 25.88
N ARG A 290 15.52 6.86 26.38
CA ARG A 290 16.02 7.99 27.18
C ARG A 290 16.23 7.63 28.64
N ILE A 291 15.46 6.70 29.16
CA ILE A 291 15.48 6.31 30.58
C ILE A 291 16.16 4.95 30.76
N VAL A 292 15.84 3.94 29.95
CA VAL A 292 16.48 2.61 29.97
C VAL A 292 17.79 2.71 29.18
N ARG A 293 18.80 3.30 29.84
CA ARG A 293 20.08 3.62 29.19
C ARG A 293 21.24 3.55 30.15
N GLN A 294 22.41 3.17 29.63
CA GLN A 294 23.66 3.20 30.39
C GLN A 294 23.93 4.60 30.97
N GLY A 295 24.41 4.64 32.21
CA GLY A 295 24.69 5.89 32.91
C GLY A 295 23.47 6.48 33.61
N ASN A 296 22.34 5.77 33.69
CA ASN A 296 21.28 6.06 34.64
C ASN A 296 21.74 5.59 36.05
N GLU A 297 21.64 6.48 37.06
CA GLU A 297 22.06 6.22 38.42
C GLU A 297 21.06 5.38 39.21
N ASN A 298 19.86 5.18 38.68
CA ASN A 298 18.81 4.40 39.33
C ASN A 298 18.92 2.92 38.94
N SER A 299 18.75 2.01 39.89
CA SER A 299 18.70 0.56 39.59
C SER A 299 17.40 0.13 38.91
N ALA A 300 16.31 0.85 39.14
CA ALA A 300 15.01 0.61 38.54
C ALA A 300 14.33 1.93 38.16
N VAL A 301 13.56 1.89 37.07
CA VAL A 301 12.83 3.03 36.53
C VAL A 301 11.37 2.65 36.23
N GLU A 302 10.52 3.65 36.14
CA GLU A 302 9.08 3.48 35.94
C GLU A 302 8.66 4.05 34.57
N LEU A 303 7.86 3.29 33.82
CA LEU A 303 7.33 3.66 32.52
C LEU A 303 5.80 3.64 32.55
N TYR A 304 5.16 4.74 32.15
CA TYR A 304 3.71 4.89 32.17
C TYR A 304 3.17 5.25 30.81
N ASN A 305 2.14 4.51 30.35
CA ASN A 305 1.36 4.85 29.18
C ASN A 305 -0.04 5.27 29.63
N TYR A 306 -0.55 6.41 29.14
CA TYR A 306 -1.87 6.91 29.49
C TYR A 306 -2.81 6.74 28.31
N VAL A 307 -3.94 6.08 28.55
CA VAL A 307 -4.93 5.74 27.53
C VAL A 307 -6.32 6.12 28.03
N THR A 308 -7.10 6.86 27.24
CA THR A 308 -8.51 7.09 27.53
C THR A 308 -9.34 5.98 26.91
N LYS A 309 -10.10 5.25 27.75
CA LYS A 309 -10.95 4.14 27.34
C LYS A 309 -12.00 4.61 26.30
N ASP A 310 -12.40 3.74 25.40
CA ASP A 310 -13.45 3.99 24.40
C ASP A 310 -13.20 5.24 23.52
N THR A 311 -11.90 5.55 23.28
CA THR A 311 -11.45 6.62 22.39
C THR A 311 -10.38 6.13 21.42
N PHE A 312 -9.96 7.02 20.55
CA PHE A 312 -8.86 6.75 19.61
C PHE A 312 -7.55 6.31 20.27
N ASP A 313 -7.29 6.69 21.53
CA ASP A 313 -6.11 6.24 22.26
C ASP A 313 -6.05 4.72 22.43
N ALA A 314 -7.19 4.09 22.78
CA ALA A 314 -7.26 2.64 22.96
C ALA A 314 -7.00 1.92 21.63
N TYR A 315 -7.54 2.44 20.53
CA TYR A 315 -7.28 1.94 19.19
C TYR A 315 -5.80 2.06 18.81
N MET A 316 -5.20 3.24 19.02
CA MET A 316 -3.77 3.47 18.74
C MET A 316 -2.87 2.55 19.54
N MET A 317 -3.19 2.32 20.81
CA MET A 317 -2.42 1.42 21.64
C MET A 317 -2.43 -0.01 21.11
N ASN A 318 -3.58 -0.49 20.64
CA ASN A 318 -3.69 -1.82 20.02
C ASN A 318 -2.86 -1.91 18.73
N ILE A 319 -2.90 -0.90 17.86
CA ILE A 319 -2.05 -0.84 16.66
C ILE A 319 -0.57 -0.90 17.03
N ILE A 320 -0.13 -0.09 17.97
CA ILE A 320 1.28 -0.04 18.40
C ILE A 320 1.73 -1.40 18.97
N VAL A 321 0.92 -2.02 19.81
CA VAL A 321 1.21 -3.35 20.38
C VAL A 321 1.32 -4.41 19.28
N THR A 322 0.42 -4.39 18.29
CA THR A 322 0.45 -5.32 17.15
C THR A 322 1.69 -5.11 16.29
N LYS A 323 2.02 -3.86 15.95
CA LYS A 323 3.25 -3.50 15.21
C LYS A 323 4.51 -3.91 15.99
N GLN A 324 4.55 -3.66 17.29
CA GLN A 324 5.67 -4.04 18.14
C GLN A 324 5.88 -5.56 18.17
N LYS A 325 4.79 -6.31 18.31
CA LYS A 325 4.81 -7.79 18.26
C LYS A 325 5.37 -8.28 16.93
N PHE A 326 4.92 -7.70 15.82
CA PHE A 326 5.41 -8.01 14.49
C PHE A 326 6.92 -7.75 14.35
N ILE A 327 7.38 -6.54 14.73
CA ILE A 327 8.79 -6.16 14.67
C ILE A 327 9.63 -7.11 15.55
N SER A 328 9.15 -7.42 16.75
CA SER A 328 9.83 -8.33 17.68
C SER A 328 9.97 -9.74 17.11
N GLN A 329 8.92 -10.28 16.50
CA GLN A 329 8.96 -11.60 15.83
C GLN A 329 9.96 -11.61 14.67
N LEU A 330 9.96 -10.55 13.84
CA LEU A 330 10.89 -10.40 12.72
C LEU A 330 12.35 -10.30 13.22
N MET A 331 12.60 -9.53 14.28
CA MET A 331 13.96 -9.24 14.77
C MET A 331 14.52 -10.36 15.66
N SER A 332 13.69 -11.09 16.41
CA SER A 332 14.15 -12.22 17.24
C SER A 332 14.56 -13.43 16.41
N GLY A 333 14.10 -13.50 15.16
CA GLY A 333 14.32 -14.67 14.31
C GLY A 333 13.55 -15.91 14.80
N ASP A 334 12.50 -15.70 15.61
CA ASP A 334 11.59 -16.77 15.98
C ASP A 334 10.77 -17.19 14.76
N THR A 335 11.18 -18.31 14.17
CA THR A 335 10.64 -18.84 12.92
C THR A 335 9.36 -19.66 13.11
N SER A 336 8.74 -19.60 14.29
CA SER A 336 7.50 -20.34 14.57
C SER A 336 6.31 -19.81 13.74
N ALA A 337 6.33 -18.54 13.31
CA ALA A 337 5.31 -17.96 12.44
C ALA A 337 5.80 -17.90 10.98
N ARG A 338 5.08 -18.55 10.06
CA ARG A 338 5.38 -18.51 8.62
C ARG A 338 4.90 -17.22 7.93
N SER A 339 3.98 -16.51 8.55
CA SER A 339 3.43 -15.25 8.00
C SER A 339 3.09 -14.27 9.10
N CYS A 340 3.12 -12.99 8.78
CA CYS A 340 2.69 -11.90 9.69
C CYS A 340 2.08 -10.74 8.90
N GLU A 341 1.15 -10.05 9.54
CA GLU A 341 0.43 -8.93 8.94
C GLU A 341 1.11 -7.60 9.27
N ASP A 342 1.28 -6.75 8.27
CA ASP A 342 1.70 -5.36 8.45
C ASP A 342 0.47 -4.46 8.57
N VAL A 343 0.33 -3.80 9.73
CA VAL A 343 -0.75 -2.85 10.00
C VAL A 343 -0.20 -1.44 9.85
N ASP A 344 -0.24 -0.90 8.64
CA ASP A 344 0.26 0.46 8.37
C ASP A 344 -0.89 1.42 8.02
N GLU A 345 -1.79 1.66 8.98
CA GLU A 345 -2.85 2.65 8.84
C GLU A 345 -2.60 3.84 9.79
N MET A 346 -2.34 5.01 9.19
CA MET A 346 -2.14 6.28 9.93
C MET A 346 -3.44 7.09 10.10
N VAL A 347 -4.56 6.58 9.57
CA VAL A 347 -5.86 7.26 9.58
C VAL A 347 -6.94 6.24 9.90
N LEU A 348 -7.81 6.56 10.86
CA LEU A 348 -9.03 5.78 11.13
C LEU A 348 -9.86 5.63 9.85
N ASN A 349 -10.35 4.44 9.61
CA ASN A 349 -11.41 4.27 8.62
C ASN A 349 -12.80 4.53 9.26
N TYR A 350 -13.82 4.72 8.41
CA TYR A 350 -15.21 4.95 8.83
C TYR A 350 -15.70 3.91 9.84
N THR A 351 -15.40 2.70 9.58
CA THR A 351 -15.70 1.47 10.29
C THR A 351 -15.18 1.46 11.73
N GLU A 352 -13.88 1.80 11.89
CA GLU A 352 -13.24 1.84 13.19
C GLU A 352 -13.79 2.98 14.03
N MET A 353 -14.16 4.10 13.39
CA MET A 353 -14.80 5.21 14.06
C MET A 353 -16.18 4.83 14.59
N GLN A 354 -17.00 4.13 13.79
CA GLN A 354 -18.30 3.63 14.22
C GLN A 354 -18.19 2.64 15.40
N ALA A 355 -17.26 1.68 15.32
CA ALA A 355 -17.04 0.72 16.40
C ALA A 355 -16.59 1.40 17.71
N LEU A 356 -15.77 2.44 17.62
CA LEU A 356 -15.35 3.23 18.80
C LEU A 356 -16.52 4.04 19.40
N ALA A 357 -17.39 4.59 18.56
CA ALA A 357 -18.51 5.43 19.01
C ALA A 357 -19.62 4.62 19.69
N THR A 358 -19.88 3.41 19.21
CA THR A 358 -20.99 2.57 19.71
C THR A 358 -20.57 1.66 20.87
N GLY A 359 -19.28 1.31 20.99
CA GLY A 359 -18.78 0.38 22.01
C GLY A 359 -19.29 -1.06 21.87
N ASP A 360 -20.05 -1.39 20.80
CA ASP A 360 -20.60 -2.73 20.56
C ASP A 360 -19.60 -3.59 19.75
N PRO A 361 -19.07 -4.67 20.32
CA PRO A 361 -18.12 -5.55 19.63
C PRO A 361 -18.69 -6.23 18.39
N ARG A 362 -20.04 -6.39 18.30
CA ARG A 362 -20.69 -6.98 17.14
C ARG A 362 -20.61 -6.10 15.90
N ILE A 363 -20.58 -4.78 16.09
CA ILE A 363 -20.39 -3.82 14.98
C ILE A 363 -18.98 -3.99 14.41
N LYS A 364 -17.98 -4.17 15.24
CA LYS A 364 -16.61 -4.44 14.79
C LYS A 364 -16.54 -5.74 13.98
N GLU A 365 -17.13 -6.84 14.51
CA GLU A 365 -17.20 -8.12 13.82
C GLU A 365 -17.92 -8.00 12.46
N LYS A 366 -19.06 -7.29 12.42
CA LYS A 366 -19.81 -7.03 11.18
C LYS A 366 -18.93 -6.39 10.12
N ILE A 367 -18.18 -5.40 10.49
CA ILE A 367 -17.40 -4.58 9.57
C ILE A 367 -16.16 -5.32 9.06
N GLU A 368 -15.50 -6.11 9.93
CA GLU A 368 -14.43 -7.01 9.51
C GLU A 368 -14.98 -8.03 8.49
N LEU A 369 -16.16 -8.58 8.74
CA LEU A 369 -16.82 -9.50 7.81
C LEU A 369 -17.28 -8.82 6.51
N ASP A 370 -17.82 -7.59 6.55
CA ASP A 370 -18.19 -6.83 5.36
C ASP A 370 -16.96 -6.63 4.45
N THR A 371 -15.83 -6.27 5.04
CA THR A 371 -14.57 -6.08 4.33
C THR A 371 -14.06 -7.39 3.71
N ASP A 372 -14.09 -8.47 4.49
CA ASP A 372 -13.64 -9.79 4.05
C ASP A 372 -14.53 -10.36 2.94
N VAL A 373 -15.85 -10.25 3.08
CA VAL A 373 -16.82 -10.70 2.06
C VAL A 373 -16.65 -9.89 0.77
N ALA A 374 -16.47 -8.57 0.87
CA ALA A 374 -16.21 -7.74 -0.30
C ALA A 374 -14.91 -8.13 -1.01
N ARG A 375 -13.84 -8.41 -0.24
CA ARG A 375 -12.56 -8.92 -0.76
C ARG A 375 -12.72 -10.26 -1.46
N LEU A 376 -13.38 -11.20 -0.81
CA LEU A 376 -13.58 -12.56 -1.36
C LEU A 376 -14.43 -12.55 -2.62
N LYS A 377 -15.47 -11.70 -2.69
CA LYS A 377 -16.27 -11.50 -3.91
C LYS A 377 -15.45 -10.89 -5.06
N MET A 378 -14.52 -10.01 -4.75
CA MET A 378 -13.61 -9.47 -5.77
C MET A 378 -12.67 -10.57 -6.30
N LEU A 379 -12.09 -11.39 -5.41
CA LEU A 379 -11.26 -12.54 -5.79
C LEU A 379 -12.06 -13.57 -6.62
N GLU A 380 -13.32 -13.81 -6.27
CA GLU A 380 -14.23 -14.66 -7.04
C GLU A 380 -14.46 -14.09 -8.45
N SER A 381 -14.69 -12.78 -8.58
CA SER A 381 -14.83 -12.11 -9.87
C SER A 381 -13.53 -12.17 -10.70
N GLU A 382 -12.37 -11.98 -10.08
CA GLU A 382 -11.07 -12.13 -10.75
C GLU A 382 -10.83 -13.57 -11.20
N TYR A 383 -11.20 -14.55 -10.39
CA TYR A 383 -11.14 -15.97 -10.76
C TYR A 383 -11.99 -16.26 -11.99
N TYR A 384 -13.24 -15.79 -12.07
CA TYR A 384 -14.08 -15.99 -13.26
C TYR A 384 -13.50 -15.28 -14.48
N ASN A 385 -12.97 -14.08 -14.35
CA ASN A 385 -12.29 -13.36 -15.43
C ASN A 385 -11.07 -14.12 -15.93
N GLU A 386 -10.32 -14.77 -15.04
CA GLU A 386 -9.19 -15.61 -15.41
C GLU A 386 -9.65 -16.87 -16.16
N GLN A 387 -10.72 -17.51 -15.71
CA GLN A 387 -11.32 -18.66 -16.43
C GLN A 387 -11.74 -18.28 -17.85
N TYR A 388 -12.33 -17.10 -18.07
CA TYR A 388 -12.66 -16.61 -19.41
C TYR A 388 -11.41 -16.38 -20.27
N ARG A 389 -10.35 -15.79 -19.70
CA ARG A 389 -9.07 -15.60 -20.42
C ARG A 389 -8.41 -16.92 -20.79
N LEU A 390 -8.49 -17.92 -19.91
CA LEU A 390 -8.01 -19.27 -20.21
C LEU A 390 -8.76 -19.89 -21.38
N ASP A 391 -10.08 -19.69 -21.48
CA ASP A 391 -10.88 -20.15 -22.62
C ASP A 391 -10.41 -19.54 -23.95
N ASP A 392 -10.15 -18.24 -23.96
CA ASP A 392 -9.64 -17.55 -25.16
C ASP A 392 -8.22 -18.03 -25.49
N THR A 393 -7.34 -18.16 -24.48
CA THR A 393 -5.98 -18.70 -24.67
C THR A 393 -5.98 -20.12 -25.25
N ILE A 394 -6.88 -20.98 -24.76
CA ILE A 394 -7.03 -22.36 -25.26
C ILE A 394 -7.45 -22.34 -26.74
N LYS A 395 -8.48 -21.55 -27.10
CA LYS A 395 -8.95 -21.44 -28.47
C LYS A 395 -7.87 -20.91 -29.44
N ASP A 396 -7.15 -19.85 -29.00
CA ASP A 396 -6.08 -19.26 -29.81
C ASP A 396 -4.92 -20.23 -29.97
N ALA A 397 -4.56 -20.98 -28.91
CA ALA A 397 -3.54 -22.01 -28.99
C ALA A 397 -3.94 -23.17 -29.92
N GLU A 398 -5.18 -23.66 -29.83
CA GLU A 398 -5.68 -24.73 -30.73
C GLU A 398 -5.65 -24.30 -32.20
N ILE A 399 -6.08 -23.06 -32.51
CA ILE A 399 -6.02 -22.49 -33.86
C ILE A 399 -4.56 -22.33 -34.30
N GLY A 400 -3.71 -21.80 -33.42
CA GLY A 400 -2.29 -21.61 -33.67
C GLY A 400 -1.55 -22.92 -33.96
N ILE A 401 -1.80 -23.98 -33.19
CA ILE A 401 -1.25 -25.32 -33.37
C ILE A 401 -1.64 -25.87 -34.74
N LYS A 402 -2.93 -25.82 -35.08
CA LYS A 402 -3.43 -26.31 -36.36
C LYS A 402 -2.79 -25.59 -37.54
N ASN A 403 -2.62 -24.27 -37.45
CA ASN A 403 -1.98 -23.47 -38.49
C ASN A 403 -0.48 -23.79 -38.62
N LEU A 404 0.21 -23.98 -37.47
CA LEU A 404 1.62 -24.37 -37.46
C LEU A 404 1.82 -25.77 -38.03
N GLU A 405 1.01 -26.74 -37.66
CA GLU A 405 1.07 -28.10 -38.21
C GLU A 405 0.89 -28.11 -39.76
N HIS A 406 -0.07 -27.30 -40.24
CA HIS A 406 -0.26 -27.13 -41.70
C HIS A 406 0.98 -26.51 -42.36
N ASN A 407 1.54 -25.44 -41.79
CA ASN A 407 2.73 -24.76 -42.29
C ASN A 407 3.99 -25.66 -42.23
N ILE A 408 4.15 -26.44 -41.16
CA ILE A 408 5.23 -27.43 -41.02
C ILE A 408 5.14 -28.49 -42.12
N SER A 409 3.92 -29.00 -42.39
CA SER A 409 3.70 -29.96 -43.45
C SER A 409 4.05 -29.38 -44.83
N ALA A 410 3.62 -28.13 -45.10
CA ALA A 410 3.94 -27.42 -46.33
C ALA A 410 5.46 -27.13 -46.44
N ALA A 411 6.12 -26.72 -45.36
CA ALA A 411 7.56 -26.49 -45.38
C ALA A 411 8.38 -27.79 -45.62
N LYS A 412 7.93 -28.91 -45.09
CA LYS A 412 8.53 -30.23 -45.39
C LYS A 412 8.39 -30.59 -46.88
N ALA A 413 7.23 -30.32 -47.48
CA ALA A 413 7.04 -30.50 -48.90
C ALA A 413 7.93 -29.55 -49.71
N ASP A 414 8.08 -28.28 -49.29
CA ASP A 414 8.95 -27.29 -49.92
C ASP A 414 10.44 -27.68 -49.87
N ILE A 415 10.90 -28.35 -48.81
CA ILE A 415 12.25 -28.90 -48.73
C ILE A 415 12.47 -30.01 -49.78
N GLU A 416 11.52 -30.93 -49.95
CA GLU A 416 11.62 -31.98 -50.96
C GLU A 416 11.56 -31.38 -52.36
N PHE A 417 10.65 -30.42 -52.58
CA PHE A 417 10.58 -29.69 -53.85
C PHE A 417 11.88 -28.94 -54.19
N ALA A 418 12.51 -28.31 -53.19
CA ALA A 418 13.80 -27.65 -53.35
C ALA A 418 14.92 -28.64 -53.77
N LYS A 419 14.92 -29.86 -53.16
CA LYS A 419 15.88 -30.92 -53.54
C LYS A 419 15.71 -31.42 -54.96
N GLU A 420 14.48 -31.56 -55.44
CA GLU A 420 14.18 -31.99 -56.78
C GLU A 420 14.59 -30.94 -57.84
N ASN A 421 14.60 -29.66 -57.48
CA ASN A 421 14.91 -28.52 -58.33
C ASN A 421 16.31 -27.91 -58.08
N VAL A 422 17.26 -28.70 -57.57
CA VAL A 422 18.65 -28.25 -57.41
C VAL A 422 19.33 -28.08 -58.76
N LEU A 423 19.95 -26.91 -58.96
CA LEU A 423 20.81 -26.68 -60.12
C LEU A 423 22.24 -27.19 -59.84
N PRO A 424 22.99 -27.68 -60.87
CA PRO A 424 24.40 -27.97 -60.70
C PRO A 424 25.16 -26.78 -60.07
N SER A 425 26.17 -27.03 -59.25
CA SER A 425 26.82 -26.00 -58.40
C SER A 425 27.45 -24.84 -59.17
N GLU A 426 27.70 -24.99 -60.46
CA GLU A 426 28.26 -23.94 -61.32
C GLU A 426 27.18 -23.21 -62.12
N GLU A 427 25.95 -23.71 -62.13
CA GLU A 427 24.86 -23.12 -62.90
C GLU A 427 24.00 -22.20 -62.01
N PHE A 428 23.78 -20.99 -62.47
CA PHE A 428 22.82 -20.06 -61.87
C PHE A 428 21.76 -19.70 -62.90
N ARG A 429 20.49 -19.77 -62.50
CA ARG A 429 19.37 -19.41 -63.36
C ARG A 429 18.22 -18.85 -62.53
N VAL A 430 17.76 -17.67 -62.88
CA VAL A 430 16.55 -17.04 -62.32
C VAL A 430 15.76 -16.36 -63.41
N GLU A 431 14.45 -16.42 -63.35
CA GLU A 431 13.55 -15.72 -64.23
C GLU A 431 12.97 -14.50 -63.54
N ILE A 432 13.11 -13.31 -64.15
CA ILE A 432 12.58 -12.05 -63.64
C ILE A 432 11.93 -11.31 -64.83
N ARG A 433 10.63 -11.03 -64.77
CA ARG A 433 9.86 -10.33 -65.78
C ARG A 433 10.09 -10.94 -67.17
N ASP A 434 9.85 -12.21 -67.34
CA ASP A 434 9.99 -12.96 -68.63
C ASP A 434 11.43 -12.99 -69.20
N LYS A 435 12.44 -12.58 -68.42
CA LYS A 435 13.86 -12.65 -68.77
C LYS A 435 14.59 -13.66 -67.91
N VAL A 436 15.36 -14.53 -68.53
CA VAL A 436 16.19 -15.50 -67.82
C VAL A 436 17.59 -14.93 -67.66
N PHE A 437 18.06 -14.87 -66.39
CA PHE A 437 19.39 -14.44 -66.06
C PHE A 437 20.23 -15.64 -65.64
N THR A 438 21.44 -15.74 -66.22
CA THR A 438 22.44 -16.76 -65.85
C THR A 438 23.66 -16.19 -65.11
N GLU A 439 23.78 -14.86 -65.07
CA GLU A 439 24.81 -14.15 -64.32
C GLU A 439 24.22 -13.53 -63.05
N ARG A 440 24.84 -13.83 -61.87
CA ARG A 440 24.39 -13.34 -60.57
C ARG A 440 24.35 -11.82 -60.48
N LYS A 441 25.32 -11.12 -61.10
CA LYS A 441 25.38 -9.66 -61.08
C LYS A 441 24.21 -9.03 -61.85
N ALA A 442 23.93 -9.51 -63.03
CA ALA A 442 22.82 -9.02 -63.88
C ALA A 442 21.45 -9.32 -63.22
N ALA A 443 21.30 -10.50 -62.61
CA ALA A 443 20.10 -10.86 -61.85
C ALA A 443 19.91 -9.96 -60.61
N GLY A 444 20.99 -9.67 -59.88
CA GLY A 444 20.93 -8.83 -58.72
C GLY A 444 20.58 -7.37 -59.04
N GLU A 445 21.08 -6.85 -60.17
CA GLU A 445 20.69 -5.53 -60.65
C GLU A 445 19.20 -5.48 -61.02
N ALA A 446 18.68 -6.49 -61.70
CA ALA A 446 17.25 -6.62 -62.01
C ALA A 446 16.37 -6.70 -60.75
N LEU A 447 16.75 -7.54 -59.78
CA LEU A 447 16.04 -7.62 -58.48
C LEU A 447 16.03 -6.28 -57.74
N ARG A 448 17.15 -5.55 -57.72
CA ARG A 448 17.24 -4.24 -57.09
C ARG A 448 16.35 -3.21 -57.79
N GLN A 449 16.32 -3.21 -59.14
CA GLN A 449 15.45 -2.31 -59.92
C GLN A 449 13.98 -2.56 -59.62
N GLU A 450 13.54 -3.82 -59.55
CA GLU A 450 12.17 -4.18 -59.19
C GLU A 450 11.85 -3.76 -57.73
N ALA A 451 12.78 -3.95 -56.78
CA ALA A 451 12.59 -3.56 -55.40
C ALA A 451 12.45 -2.03 -55.24
N VAL A 452 13.28 -1.26 -55.94
CA VAL A 452 13.19 0.21 -55.93
C VAL A 452 11.87 0.68 -56.54
N ALA A 453 11.46 0.12 -57.68
CA ALA A 453 10.20 0.44 -58.34
C ALA A 453 8.99 0.09 -57.46
N PHE A 454 9.06 -1.05 -56.76
CA PHE A 454 8.01 -1.51 -55.85
C PHE A 454 7.88 -0.58 -54.61
N LEU A 455 8.99 -0.16 -54.02
CA LEU A 455 8.95 0.76 -52.87
C LEU A 455 8.52 2.18 -53.26
N ALA A 456 8.85 2.62 -54.51
CA ALA A 456 8.46 3.94 -55.03
C ALA A 456 6.95 4.03 -55.31
N ASN A 457 6.27 2.88 -55.51
CA ASN A 457 4.87 2.81 -55.81
C ASN A 457 4.04 2.57 -54.52
N ASP A 458 3.58 3.66 -53.92
CA ASP A 458 2.86 3.63 -52.62
C ASP A 458 1.34 3.43 -52.81
N ASN A 459 0.96 2.42 -53.58
CA ASN A 459 -0.45 2.07 -53.86
C ASN A 459 -1.03 1.03 -52.88
N GLY A 460 -0.35 0.77 -51.74
CA GLY A 460 -0.77 -0.19 -50.70
C GLY A 460 -0.56 -1.67 -51.10
N THR A 461 0.12 -1.96 -52.22
CA THR A 461 0.46 -3.34 -52.58
C THR A 461 1.51 -3.90 -51.65
N LEU A 462 1.20 -5.06 -51.04
CA LEU A 462 2.11 -5.73 -50.09
C LEU A 462 2.98 -6.80 -50.77
N HIS A 463 2.55 -7.33 -51.92
CA HIS A 463 3.17 -8.44 -52.62
C HIS A 463 3.20 -8.16 -54.13
N LEU A 464 4.34 -8.41 -54.79
CA LEU A 464 4.52 -8.29 -56.23
C LEU A 464 5.25 -9.53 -56.75
N SER A 465 4.56 -10.39 -57.50
CA SER A 465 5.18 -11.52 -58.19
C SER A 465 6.03 -11.00 -59.37
N ILE A 466 7.27 -11.42 -59.44
CA ILE A 466 8.24 -10.93 -60.44
C ILE A 466 8.84 -12.04 -61.29
N GLY A 467 8.66 -13.32 -60.97
CA GLY A 467 9.21 -14.41 -61.76
C GLY A 467 9.28 -15.76 -61.05
N ASN A 468 10.34 -16.51 -61.37
CA ASN A 468 10.54 -17.86 -60.82
C ASN A 468 12.02 -18.11 -60.50
N PHE A 469 12.27 -18.79 -59.34
CA PHE A 469 13.59 -19.25 -58.96
C PHE A 469 13.54 -20.71 -58.50
N ARG A 470 14.17 -21.62 -59.26
CA ARG A 470 14.19 -23.06 -58.98
C ARG A 470 12.79 -23.65 -58.75
N GLY A 471 11.81 -23.26 -59.57
CA GLY A 471 10.43 -23.71 -59.44
C GLY A 471 9.59 -22.94 -58.41
N PHE A 472 10.20 -22.20 -57.50
CA PHE A 472 9.48 -21.32 -56.59
C PHE A 472 9.03 -20.04 -57.28
N GLU A 473 7.83 -19.57 -56.98
CA GLU A 473 7.42 -18.22 -57.33
C GLU A 473 8.36 -17.22 -56.70
N LEU A 474 8.93 -16.30 -57.45
CA LEU A 474 9.78 -15.22 -57.00
C LEU A 474 8.97 -13.92 -56.89
N ALA A 475 8.96 -13.31 -55.73
CA ALA A 475 8.22 -12.10 -55.46
C ALA A 475 9.02 -11.09 -54.67
N ILE A 476 8.53 -9.86 -54.60
CA ILE A 476 8.97 -8.83 -53.68
C ILE A 476 7.82 -8.52 -52.74
N GLU A 477 8.10 -8.55 -51.43
CA GLU A 477 7.15 -8.21 -50.36
C GLU A 477 7.58 -6.91 -49.66
N ARG A 478 6.58 -6.21 -49.11
CA ARG A 478 6.81 -5.00 -48.33
C ARG A 478 6.93 -5.38 -46.84
N GLY A 479 8.16 -5.32 -46.33
CA GLY A 479 8.45 -5.45 -44.90
C GLY A 479 8.62 -4.09 -44.22
N HIS A 480 8.97 -4.10 -42.93
CA HIS A 480 9.31 -2.91 -42.16
C HIS A 480 10.60 -3.17 -41.35
N ASP A 481 11.47 -2.19 -41.34
CA ASP A 481 12.64 -2.24 -40.47
C ASP A 481 12.26 -1.98 -39.00
N TYR A 482 13.24 -2.07 -38.08
CA TYR A 482 13.06 -1.83 -36.64
C TYR A 482 12.62 -0.40 -36.27
N LEU A 483 12.68 0.54 -37.24
CA LEU A 483 12.18 1.91 -37.11
C LEU A 483 10.80 2.11 -37.75
N GLY A 484 10.18 1.06 -38.28
CA GLY A 484 8.89 1.12 -38.95
C GLY A 484 8.96 1.66 -40.39
N LYS A 485 10.14 1.82 -40.97
CA LYS A 485 10.32 2.26 -42.35
C LYS A 485 10.11 1.08 -43.31
N ALA A 486 9.35 1.31 -44.39
CA ALA A 486 9.14 0.30 -45.41
C ALA A 486 10.46 -0.14 -46.06
N VAL A 487 10.66 -1.45 -46.16
CA VAL A 487 11.79 -2.11 -46.84
C VAL A 487 11.26 -3.15 -47.81
N ALA A 488 12.02 -3.42 -48.87
CA ALA A 488 11.69 -4.52 -49.77
C ALA A 488 12.31 -5.83 -49.25
N GLU A 489 11.55 -6.91 -49.30
CA GLU A 489 12.01 -8.25 -49.02
C GLU A 489 11.90 -9.11 -50.27
N VAL A 490 12.96 -9.85 -50.63
CA VAL A 490 12.85 -10.89 -51.63
C VAL A 490 12.11 -12.07 -51.02
N ALA A 491 11.13 -12.58 -51.72
CA ALA A 491 10.29 -13.68 -51.30
C ALA A 491 10.34 -14.84 -52.29
N VAL A 492 10.35 -16.07 -51.80
CA VAL A 492 10.13 -17.30 -52.56
C VAL A 492 8.93 -18.04 -51.98
N ARG A 493 8.06 -18.55 -52.83
CA ARG A 493 6.82 -19.20 -52.42
C ARG A 493 6.55 -20.46 -53.22
N HIS A 494 6.17 -21.53 -52.52
CA HIS A 494 5.57 -22.73 -53.09
C HIS A 494 4.45 -23.21 -52.19
N GLY A 495 4.72 -23.89 -51.07
CA GLY A 495 3.72 -24.21 -50.06
C GLY A 495 3.48 -23.03 -49.09
N ILE A 496 4.56 -22.44 -48.59
CA ILE A 496 4.54 -21.22 -47.76
C ILE A 496 5.53 -20.19 -48.32
N THR A 497 5.46 -18.96 -47.82
CA THR A 497 6.35 -17.86 -48.22
C THR A 497 7.58 -17.77 -47.31
N TYR A 498 8.75 -17.62 -47.93
CA TYR A 498 10.04 -17.38 -47.26
C TYR A 498 10.58 -16.03 -47.72
N THR A 499 10.95 -15.16 -46.78
CA THR A 499 11.40 -13.79 -47.10
C THR A 499 12.77 -13.50 -46.56
N ALA A 500 13.50 -12.58 -47.21
CA ALA A 500 14.73 -11.99 -46.73
C ALA A 500 14.81 -10.50 -47.10
N ALA A 501 15.22 -9.66 -46.18
CA ALA A 501 15.36 -8.23 -46.42
C ALA A 501 16.39 -7.94 -47.53
N MET A 502 16.05 -7.07 -48.48
CA MET A 502 16.90 -6.67 -49.57
C MET A 502 17.73 -5.43 -49.26
N GLU A 503 18.94 -5.38 -49.79
CA GLU A 503 19.74 -4.16 -49.81
C GLU A 503 19.57 -3.41 -51.13
N ILE A 504 19.15 -2.15 -51.05
CA ILE A 504 18.90 -1.31 -52.24
C ILE A 504 20.22 -0.91 -52.93
N THR A 505 21.37 -1.04 -52.25
CA THR A 505 22.71 -0.67 -52.78
C THR A 505 23.57 -1.86 -53.25
N GLY A 506 23.13 -3.10 -52.99
CA GLY A 506 23.91 -4.31 -53.27
C GLY A 506 23.23 -5.21 -54.33
N ASP A 507 23.93 -5.50 -55.42
CA ASP A 507 23.37 -6.38 -56.48
C ASP A 507 23.59 -7.86 -56.12
N ILE A 508 24.84 -8.31 -55.96
CA ILE A 508 25.19 -9.72 -55.70
C ILE A 508 24.65 -10.19 -54.32
N GLY A 509 24.62 -9.32 -53.33
CA GLY A 509 24.12 -9.64 -51.98
C GLY A 509 22.65 -10.09 -51.98
N ASN A 510 21.81 -9.48 -52.82
CA ASN A 510 20.40 -9.85 -52.92
C ASN A 510 20.20 -11.23 -53.59
N VAL A 511 21.02 -11.58 -54.57
CA VAL A 511 21.03 -12.93 -55.14
C VAL A 511 21.47 -13.98 -54.14
N THR A 512 22.53 -13.69 -53.37
CA THR A 512 22.98 -14.58 -52.30
C THR A 512 21.90 -14.80 -51.23
N ARG A 513 21.14 -13.76 -50.89
CA ARG A 513 19.99 -13.90 -49.98
C ARG A 513 18.90 -14.78 -50.56
N LEU A 514 18.59 -14.61 -51.87
CA LEU A 514 17.64 -15.46 -52.57
C LEU A 514 18.09 -16.93 -52.58
N GLU A 515 19.37 -17.19 -52.92
CA GLU A 515 19.92 -18.54 -52.90
C GLU A 515 19.88 -19.14 -51.48
N ASN A 516 20.21 -18.38 -50.47
CA ASN A 516 20.20 -18.80 -49.05
C ASN A 516 18.77 -19.08 -48.56
N LEU A 517 17.74 -18.35 -49.05
CA LEU A 517 16.34 -18.66 -48.72
C LEU A 517 15.97 -20.10 -49.08
N VAL A 518 16.34 -20.51 -50.29
CA VAL A 518 15.99 -21.87 -50.76
C VAL A 518 16.92 -22.92 -50.20
N ASN A 519 18.24 -22.65 -50.06
CA ASN A 519 19.21 -23.62 -49.58
C ASN A 519 19.09 -23.91 -48.07
N ASP A 520 19.00 -22.86 -47.23
CA ASP A 520 19.02 -22.99 -45.76
C ASP A 520 17.79 -22.40 -45.09
N GLY A 521 17.17 -21.38 -45.74
CA GLY A 521 16.10 -20.58 -45.13
C GLY A 521 14.85 -21.40 -44.82
N ILE A 522 14.48 -22.31 -45.74
CA ILE A 522 13.34 -23.21 -45.56
C ILE A 522 13.57 -24.10 -44.33
N GLY A 523 14.76 -24.71 -44.18
CA GLY A 523 15.11 -25.56 -43.04
C GLY A 523 15.12 -24.79 -41.71
N LYS A 524 15.67 -23.59 -41.72
CA LYS A 524 15.68 -22.72 -40.50
C LYS A 524 14.27 -22.31 -40.08
N LYS A 525 13.41 -21.97 -41.04
CA LYS A 525 12.01 -21.63 -40.77
C LYS A 525 11.22 -22.82 -40.28
N LEU A 526 11.46 -24.01 -40.82
CA LEU A 526 10.86 -25.25 -40.34
C LEU A 526 11.24 -25.52 -38.90
N ALA A 527 12.51 -25.47 -38.54
CA ALA A 527 12.97 -25.66 -37.16
C ALA A 527 12.33 -24.67 -36.18
N ALA A 528 12.28 -23.38 -36.56
CA ALA A 528 11.64 -22.34 -35.75
C ALA A 528 10.12 -22.58 -35.58
N MET A 529 9.43 -23.14 -36.58
CA MET A 529 8.01 -23.50 -36.46
C MET A 529 7.81 -24.72 -35.57
N GLU A 530 8.70 -25.72 -35.66
CA GLU A 530 8.66 -26.91 -34.79
C GLU A 530 8.91 -26.53 -33.33
N ASP A 531 9.90 -25.66 -33.02
CA ASP A 531 10.13 -25.13 -31.69
C ASP A 531 8.92 -24.36 -31.15
N LYS A 532 8.33 -23.50 -31.99
CA LYS A 532 7.14 -22.74 -31.62
C LYS A 532 5.94 -23.66 -31.36
N LEU A 533 5.80 -24.75 -32.09
CA LEU A 533 4.74 -25.74 -31.88
C LEU A 533 4.87 -26.40 -30.51
N VAL A 534 6.07 -26.79 -30.12
CA VAL A 534 6.35 -27.38 -28.79
C VAL A 534 5.96 -26.41 -27.66
N VAL A 535 6.35 -25.14 -27.78
CA VAL A 535 5.98 -24.10 -26.79
C VAL A 535 4.46 -23.95 -26.71
N LEU A 536 3.79 -23.80 -27.86
CA LEU A 536 2.35 -23.58 -27.89
C LEU A 536 1.55 -24.80 -27.37
N GLN A 537 2.03 -26.02 -27.62
CA GLN A 537 1.46 -27.23 -27.02
C GLN A 537 1.66 -27.28 -25.49
N GLY A 538 2.82 -26.81 -24.99
CA GLY A 538 3.08 -26.65 -23.56
C GLY A 538 2.12 -25.64 -22.91
N ASP A 539 1.94 -24.49 -23.54
CA ASP A 539 1.02 -23.43 -23.07
C ASP A 539 -0.44 -23.92 -23.04
N LEU A 540 -0.87 -24.63 -24.10
CA LEU A 540 -2.20 -25.23 -24.16
C LEU A 540 -2.42 -26.24 -23.02
N LYS A 541 -1.44 -27.10 -22.77
CA LYS A 541 -1.52 -28.07 -21.68
C LYS A 541 -1.63 -27.39 -20.32
N ALA A 542 -0.80 -26.38 -20.06
CA ALA A 542 -0.83 -25.61 -18.81
C ALA A 542 -2.18 -24.87 -18.62
N ALA A 543 -2.72 -24.30 -19.69
CA ALA A 543 -4.02 -23.64 -19.66
C ALA A 543 -5.16 -24.63 -19.39
N LEU A 544 -5.15 -25.83 -20.00
CA LEU A 544 -6.12 -26.89 -19.74
C LEU A 544 -6.04 -27.43 -18.31
N GLU A 545 -4.84 -27.57 -17.73
CA GLU A 545 -4.64 -28.00 -16.34
C GLU A 545 -5.10 -26.94 -15.32
N SER A 546 -5.10 -25.67 -15.71
CA SER A 546 -5.55 -24.56 -14.87
C SER A 546 -7.04 -24.29 -14.99
N LYS A 547 -7.63 -24.61 -16.13
CA LYS A 547 -9.06 -24.45 -16.37
C LYS A 547 -9.88 -25.38 -15.48
N GLY A 548 -10.95 -24.84 -14.89
CA GLY A 548 -11.92 -25.62 -14.13
C GLY A 548 -11.48 -26.01 -12.70
N LYS A 549 -10.33 -25.51 -12.21
CA LYS A 549 -10.02 -25.64 -10.77
C LYS A 549 -11.07 -24.85 -9.99
N PRO A 550 -11.60 -25.39 -8.87
CA PRO A 550 -12.58 -24.65 -8.08
C PRO A 550 -11.96 -23.39 -7.47
N PHE A 551 -12.79 -22.39 -7.22
CA PHE A 551 -12.37 -21.18 -6.51
C PHE A 551 -11.91 -21.57 -5.08
N GLU A 552 -10.65 -21.30 -4.75
CA GLU A 552 -9.99 -21.74 -3.51
C GLU A 552 -10.70 -21.22 -2.25
N HIS A 553 -11.29 -20.02 -2.31
CA HIS A 553 -11.95 -19.37 -1.18
C HIS A 553 -13.47 -19.49 -1.18
N ALA A 554 -14.07 -20.41 -1.95
CA ALA A 554 -15.53 -20.54 -2.06
C ALA A 554 -16.20 -20.83 -0.71
N GLU A 555 -15.65 -21.77 0.08
CA GLU A 555 -16.18 -22.15 1.39
C GLU A 555 -16.04 -21.03 2.43
N GLU A 556 -14.91 -20.31 2.39
CA GLU A 556 -14.66 -19.15 3.25
C GLU A 556 -15.66 -18.03 2.95
N LEU A 557 -15.89 -17.72 1.66
CA LEU A 557 -16.84 -16.72 1.21
C LEU A 557 -18.28 -17.06 1.67
N GLU A 558 -18.68 -18.31 1.52
CA GLU A 558 -20.01 -18.78 1.94
C GLU A 558 -20.18 -18.65 3.46
N THR A 559 -19.20 -19.09 4.24
CA THR A 559 -19.24 -19.06 5.71
C THR A 559 -19.31 -17.63 6.23
N LYS A 560 -18.44 -16.75 5.74
CA LYS A 560 -18.39 -15.35 6.15
C LYS A 560 -19.64 -14.58 5.70
N SER A 561 -20.19 -14.86 4.52
CA SER A 561 -21.43 -14.25 4.04
C SER A 561 -22.63 -14.64 4.90
N LYS A 562 -22.72 -15.90 5.34
CA LYS A 562 -23.78 -16.37 6.26
C LYS A 562 -23.68 -15.66 7.62
N ARG A 563 -22.47 -15.58 8.18
CA ARG A 563 -22.25 -14.91 9.48
C ARG A 563 -22.56 -13.42 9.41
N LEU A 564 -22.18 -12.75 8.32
CA LEU A 564 -22.50 -11.34 8.07
C LEU A 564 -24.03 -11.11 8.00
N THR A 565 -24.76 -11.98 7.30
CA THR A 565 -26.24 -11.91 7.23
C THR A 565 -26.85 -12.07 8.62
N GLN A 566 -26.35 -13.00 9.43
CA GLN A 566 -26.81 -13.20 10.79
C GLN A 566 -26.57 -11.97 11.67
N LEU A 567 -25.36 -11.37 11.62
CA LEU A 567 -25.04 -10.16 12.38
C LEU A 567 -25.89 -8.95 11.96
N ASN A 568 -26.21 -8.82 10.68
CA ASN A 568 -27.12 -7.78 10.21
C ASN A 568 -28.51 -7.92 10.85
N LEU A 569 -29.04 -9.14 10.91
CA LEU A 569 -30.32 -9.40 11.57
C LEU A 569 -30.26 -9.14 13.09
N GLU A 570 -29.20 -9.57 13.77
CA GLU A 570 -29.00 -9.33 15.21
C GLU A 570 -28.91 -7.83 15.56
N LEU A 571 -28.27 -7.01 14.70
CA LEU A 571 -28.13 -5.57 14.90
C LEU A 571 -29.41 -4.79 14.51
N GLU A 572 -30.18 -5.26 13.54
CA GLU A 572 -31.48 -4.67 13.20
C GLU A 572 -32.52 -4.91 14.27
N VAL A 573 -32.57 -6.12 14.85
CA VAL A 573 -33.47 -6.46 15.98
C VAL A 573 -33.13 -5.62 17.21
N GLY A 574 -31.82 -5.41 17.51
CA GLY A 574 -31.39 -4.54 18.62
C GLY A 574 -31.80 -3.07 18.46
N LYS A 575 -31.80 -2.53 17.24
CA LYS A 575 -32.33 -1.17 16.97
C LYS A 575 -33.85 -1.06 17.12
N ALA A 576 -34.60 -2.11 16.77
CA ALA A 576 -36.03 -2.12 16.94
C ALA A 576 -36.46 -2.13 18.43
N ASP A 577 -35.68 -2.79 19.30
CA ASP A 577 -35.93 -2.80 20.75
C ASP A 577 -35.58 -1.46 21.41
N GLU A 578 -34.54 -0.72 20.94
CA GLU A 578 -34.22 0.64 21.44
C GLU A 578 -35.30 1.66 21.03
N VAL A 579 -35.85 1.59 19.82
CA VAL A 579 -36.93 2.49 19.35
C VAL A 579 -38.24 2.21 20.10
N ILE A 580 -38.50 0.98 20.52
CA ILE A 580 -39.70 0.63 21.31
C ILE A 580 -39.58 1.10 22.77
N MET A 581 -38.36 1.27 23.31
CA MET A 581 -38.17 1.83 24.66
C MET A 581 -38.33 3.34 24.73
N ASP A 582 -37.91 4.08 23.68
CA ASP A 582 -38.06 5.55 23.61
C ASP A 582 -39.50 6.01 23.34
N GLU A 583 -40.36 5.18 22.71
CA GLU A 583 -41.76 5.52 22.51
C GLU A 583 -42.68 5.28 23.75
N LYS A 584 -42.14 4.70 24.85
CA LYS A 584 -42.92 4.47 26.07
C LYS A 584 -42.81 5.52 27.16
N GLU A 585 -41.97 6.54 27.02
CA GLU A 585 -41.82 7.62 28.01
C GLU A 585 -42.60 8.91 27.68
N ASP A 586 -43.25 9.05 26.51
CA ASP A 586 -43.97 10.28 26.10
C ASP A 586 -45.51 10.19 26.03
N GLU A 587 -46.14 9.12 26.55
CA GLU A 587 -47.63 9.00 26.62
C GLU A 587 -48.25 9.38 27.97
N ASP A 588 -47.88 10.48 28.58
CA ASP A 588 -48.68 11.07 29.66
C ASP A 588 -48.55 12.58 29.72
N ARG A 589 -49.23 13.33 28.80
CA ARG A 589 -49.79 14.66 29.08
C ARG A 589 -50.70 15.19 27.95
N ASP A 590 -52.02 15.10 28.28
CA ASP A 590 -53.07 16.10 27.95
C ASP A 590 -53.54 16.30 26.50
N SER A 591 -54.65 15.65 26.20
CA SER A 591 -55.70 16.19 25.28
C SER A 591 -56.65 17.15 26.06
N PRO A 592 -57.48 18.09 25.49
CA PRO A 592 -58.32 17.83 24.33
C PRO A 592 -58.74 19.04 23.42
N ARG A 593 -59.39 18.68 22.33
CA ARG A 593 -60.52 19.34 21.60
C ARG A 593 -60.28 20.09 20.29
N ARG A 594 -60.84 19.41 19.23
CA ARG A 594 -61.87 19.89 18.24
C ARG A 594 -61.56 21.16 17.46
N ASP A 595 -61.60 21.19 16.16
CA ASP A 595 -62.74 21.07 15.22
C ASP A 595 -62.25 21.04 13.76
N ASN A 596 -62.90 20.20 12.95
CA ASN A 596 -62.96 20.23 11.48
C ASN A 596 -64.06 21.27 11.06
N PRO A 597 -64.32 21.67 9.81
CA PRO A 597 -63.93 21.14 8.50
C PRO A 597 -63.73 22.17 7.35
N GLU A 598 -63.48 21.62 6.15
CA GLU A 598 -63.95 22.01 4.82
C GLU A 598 -63.06 22.79 3.83
N ASN A 599 -62.99 22.13 2.68
CA ASN A 599 -63.05 22.63 1.29
C ASN A 599 -61.75 23.12 0.63
N ASP A 600 -61.33 22.49 -0.36
CA ASP A 600 -61.76 22.10 -1.75
C ASP A 600 -60.94 22.89 -2.81
N ARG A 601 -60.42 22.09 -3.80
CA ARG A 601 -60.10 22.48 -5.19
C ARG A 601 -58.93 23.43 -5.46
N ASP A 602 -57.87 23.05 -6.15
CA ASP A 602 -57.76 22.92 -7.60
C ASP A 602 -56.34 22.63 -8.05
N LYS A 603 -56.23 21.62 -8.89
CA LYS A 603 -55.06 21.43 -9.79
C LYS A 603 -55.13 22.39 -10.96
N PRO A 604 -54.02 22.74 -11.67
CA PRO A 604 -53.60 21.85 -12.77
C PRO A 604 -52.09 21.73 -13.04
N LYS A 605 -51.76 20.63 -13.70
CA LYS A 605 -50.55 20.36 -14.49
C LYS A 605 -50.62 21.00 -15.89
N PRO A 606 -49.67 20.79 -16.80
CA PRO A 606 -48.23 21.07 -16.92
C PRO A 606 -47.86 21.78 -18.24
N SER A 607 -46.60 22.17 -18.45
CA SER A 607 -46.10 22.27 -19.82
C SER A 607 -44.61 22.12 -19.96
N ARG A 608 -44.25 21.31 -20.95
CA ARG A 608 -42.92 21.09 -21.54
C ARG A 608 -42.44 22.36 -22.27
N GLY A 609 -41.14 22.53 -22.35
CA GLY A 609 -40.48 23.41 -23.33
C GLY A 609 -38.96 23.29 -23.28
N ARG A 610 -38.43 22.72 -24.33
CA ARG A 610 -37.02 22.63 -24.75
C ARG A 610 -36.34 24.01 -24.81
N HIS A 611 -35.08 24.11 -24.40
CA HIS A 611 -33.97 24.42 -25.32
C HIS A 611 -32.67 23.90 -24.71
#